data_3d5eb1f48e7038f03a1b2198a60236e7
#
_entry.id   3d5eb1f48e7038f03a1b2198a60236e7
#
_cell.length_a   1.000
_cell.length_b   1.000
_cell.length_c   1.000
_cell.angle_alpha   90.00
_cell.angle_beta   90.00
_cell.angle_gamma   90.00
#
_symmetry.space_group_name_H-M   'P 1'
#
loop_
_entity.id
_entity.type
_entity.pdbx_description
1 polymer ?
#
loop_
_entity_poly.entity_id
_entity_poly.type
_entity_poly.pdbx_seq_one_letter_code
_entity_poly.pdbx_strand_id
1 'polypeptide(L)'
;MVDTSERVTVRIPQELIEKLKQIQEDRGSPTISDTIREGLEQYIELHLPPQNVRKVVVELSRQDNSRLEAFVREGNSVSVDDAVRSAVREYIRGRLEQVGAARSHRREGEALATEGSPPP
;
A
#
# COMPACT_ATOMS: atom_id res chain seq x y z
N MET A 1 2.74 12.86 -34.76
CA MET A 1 3.11 12.92 -33.34
C MET A 1 4.61 12.79 -33.21
N VAL A 2 5.24 13.73 -32.56
CA VAL A 2 6.68 13.70 -32.35
C VAL A 2 7.02 12.69 -31.25
N ASP A 3 7.93 11.79 -31.55
CA ASP A 3 8.44 10.88 -30.54
C ASP A 3 9.31 11.67 -29.55
N THR A 4 8.90 11.70 -28.30
CA THR A 4 9.58 12.41 -27.22
C THR A 4 10.49 11.51 -26.38
N SER A 5 10.69 10.26 -26.83
CA SER A 5 11.56 9.34 -26.10
C SER A 5 13.04 9.75 -26.22
N GLU A 6 13.75 9.61 -25.13
CA GLU A 6 15.19 9.81 -25.08
C GLU A 6 15.90 8.46 -24.95
N ARG A 7 17.07 8.37 -25.54
CA ARG A 7 17.90 7.19 -25.40
C ARG A 7 18.87 7.41 -24.23
N VAL A 8 18.73 6.58 -23.21
CA VAL A 8 19.59 6.59 -22.02
C VAL A 8 20.29 5.25 -21.92
N THR A 9 21.58 5.26 -21.72
CA THR A 9 22.37 4.04 -21.56
C THR A 9 22.79 3.88 -20.11
N VAL A 10 22.50 2.71 -19.55
CA VAL A 10 22.83 2.38 -18.17
C VAL A 10 23.50 1.01 -18.12
N ARG A 11 24.53 0.90 -17.31
CA ARG A 11 25.16 -0.40 -17.03
C ARG A 11 24.42 -1.07 -15.89
N ILE A 12 23.96 -2.29 -16.14
CA ILE A 12 23.24 -3.07 -15.14
C ILE A 12 24.11 -4.28 -14.75
N PRO A 13 24.40 -4.48 -13.46
CA PRO A 13 25.16 -5.65 -13.03
C PRO A 13 24.53 -6.97 -13.49
N GLN A 14 25.37 -7.94 -13.81
CA GLN A 14 24.89 -9.23 -14.31
C GLN A 14 23.90 -9.90 -13.36
N GLU A 15 24.11 -9.77 -12.08
CA GLU A 15 23.23 -10.32 -11.06
C GLU A 15 21.80 -9.78 -11.17
N LEU A 16 21.66 -8.48 -11.41
CA LEU A 16 20.35 -7.85 -11.62
C LEU A 16 19.75 -8.27 -12.97
N ILE A 17 20.55 -8.40 -14.00
CA ILE A 17 20.08 -8.86 -15.31
C ILE A 17 19.50 -10.27 -15.20
N GLU A 18 20.12 -11.16 -14.47
CA GLU A 18 19.62 -12.52 -14.27
C GLU A 18 18.26 -12.52 -13.55
N LYS A 19 18.12 -11.70 -12.54
CA LYS A 19 16.84 -11.54 -11.82
C LYS A 19 15.76 -10.94 -12.72
N LEU A 20 16.12 -9.97 -13.54
CA LEU A 20 15.17 -9.37 -14.50
C LEU A 20 14.72 -10.39 -15.55
N LYS A 21 15.61 -11.27 -16.02
CA LYS A 21 15.26 -12.35 -16.94
C LYS A 21 14.28 -13.31 -16.30
N GLN A 22 14.47 -13.64 -15.03
CA GLN A 22 13.57 -14.49 -14.29
C GLN A 22 12.16 -13.86 -14.18
N ILE A 23 12.10 -12.57 -13.87
CA ILE A 23 10.83 -11.82 -13.83
C ILE A 23 10.18 -11.80 -15.21
N GLN A 24 10.96 -11.58 -16.25
CA GLN A 24 10.48 -11.59 -17.63
C GLN A 24 9.77 -12.90 -17.97
N GLU A 25 10.38 -14.02 -17.63
CA GLU A 25 9.80 -15.35 -17.86
C GLU A 25 8.53 -15.55 -17.06
N ASP A 26 8.56 -15.22 -15.77
CA ASP A 26 7.41 -15.40 -14.87
C ASP A 26 6.21 -14.55 -15.27
N ARG A 27 6.44 -13.37 -15.78
CA ARG A 27 5.36 -12.44 -16.20
C ARG A 27 5.01 -12.55 -17.67
N GLY A 28 5.78 -13.28 -18.45
CA GLY A 28 5.54 -13.46 -19.87
C GLY A 28 5.79 -12.22 -20.71
N SER A 29 6.67 -11.33 -20.27
CA SER A 29 7.04 -10.13 -21.03
C SER A 29 7.84 -10.51 -22.28
N PRO A 30 7.57 -9.89 -23.44
CA PRO A 30 8.23 -10.27 -24.70
C PRO A 30 9.73 -10.08 -24.71
N THR A 31 10.23 -9.01 -24.11
CA THR A 31 11.66 -8.68 -24.09
C THR A 31 12.09 -8.21 -22.70
N ILE A 32 13.40 -8.27 -22.44
CA ILE A 32 13.96 -7.72 -21.22
C ILE A 32 13.77 -6.19 -21.13
N SER A 33 13.78 -5.51 -22.28
CA SER A 33 13.51 -4.08 -22.32
C SER A 33 12.10 -3.75 -21.84
N ASP A 34 11.11 -4.56 -22.17
CA ASP A 34 9.76 -4.39 -21.70
C ASP A 34 9.67 -4.59 -20.18
N THR A 35 10.38 -5.58 -19.65
CA THR A 35 10.46 -5.82 -18.21
C THR A 35 11.09 -4.63 -17.49
N ILE A 36 12.15 -4.06 -18.04
CA ILE A 36 12.82 -2.88 -17.48
C ILE A 36 11.88 -1.68 -17.50
N ARG A 37 11.18 -1.44 -18.60
CA ARG A 37 10.21 -0.32 -18.70
C ARG A 37 9.11 -0.47 -17.68
N GLU A 38 8.56 -1.66 -17.53
CA GLU A 38 7.54 -1.96 -16.52
C GLU A 38 8.07 -1.66 -15.12
N GLY A 39 9.29 -2.08 -14.82
CA GLY A 39 9.94 -1.77 -13.55
C GLY A 39 10.10 -0.28 -13.31
N LEU A 40 10.50 0.48 -14.33
CA LEU A 40 10.61 1.93 -14.25
C LEU A 40 9.27 2.61 -14.03
N GLU A 41 8.24 2.17 -14.71
CA GLU A 41 6.88 2.67 -14.53
C GLU A 41 6.40 2.45 -13.09
N GLN A 42 6.63 1.28 -12.55
CA GLN A 42 6.27 0.95 -11.17
C GLN A 42 7.07 1.78 -10.16
N TYR A 43 8.35 1.98 -10.41
CA TYR A 43 9.19 2.82 -9.56
C TYR A 43 8.68 4.27 -9.53
N ILE A 44 8.34 4.79 -10.70
CA ILE A 44 7.81 6.15 -10.83
C ILE A 44 6.46 6.27 -10.12
N GLU A 45 5.56 5.31 -10.31
CA GLU A 45 4.26 5.30 -9.62
C GLU A 45 4.41 5.26 -8.10
N LEU A 46 5.42 4.55 -7.61
CA LEU A 46 5.70 4.48 -6.18
C LEU A 46 6.18 5.80 -5.62
N HIS A 47 7.04 6.50 -6.34
CA HIS A 47 7.69 7.74 -5.87
C HIS A 47 6.99 9.02 -6.30
N LEU A 48 6.24 8.99 -7.41
CA LEU A 48 5.45 10.12 -7.90
C LEU A 48 4.00 9.69 -8.11
N PRO A 49 3.29 9.29 -7.05
CA PRO A 49 1.90 8.87 -7.19
C PRO A 49 1.00 10.05 -7.56
N PRO A 50 -0.19 9.78 -8.11
CA PRO A 50 -1.19 10.82 -8.35
C PRO A 50 -1.49 11.62 -7.08
N GLN A 51 -1.96 12.86 -7.27
CA GLN A 51 -2.35 13.71 -6.14
C GLN A 51 -3.40 13.00 -5.28
N ASN A 52 -3.28 13.10 -3.97
CA ASN A 52 -4.15 12.46 -2.98
C ASN A 52 -4.02 10.93 -2.88
N VAL A 53 -3.05 10.34 -3.57
CA VAL A 53 -2.75 8.92 -3.47
C VAL A 53 -1.29 8.75 -3.08
N ARG A 54 -1.02 7.86 -2.16
CA ARG A 54 0.34 7.47 -1.81
C ARG A 54 0.44 5.96 -1.87
N LYS A 55 1.44 5.46 -2.57
CA LYS A 55 1.69 4.03 -2.66
C LYS A 55 2.59 3.58 -1.52
N VAL A 56 2.21 2.50 -0.89
CA VAL A 56 2.96 1.91 0.23
C VAL A 56 3.19 0.44 -0.10
N VAL A 57 4.42 -0.01 0.08
CA VAL A 57 4.76 -1.42 -0.08
C VAL A 57 4.71 -2.09 1.29
N VAL A 58 3.98 -3.19 1.38
CA VAL A 58 3.83 -3.95 2.61
C VAL A 58 4.24 -5.39 2.37
N GLU A 59 5.06 -5.93 3.25
CA GLU A 59 5.42 -7.33 3.24
C GLU A 59 4.38 -8.13 4.02
N LEU A 60 3.78 -9.11 3.37
CA LEU A 60 2.83 -10.02 3.98
C LEU A 60 3.42 -11.42 4.05
N SER A 61 3.06 -12.19 5.07
CA SER A 61 3.42 -13.59 5.11
C SER A 61 2.76 -14.32 3.94
N ARG A 62 3.36 -15.43 3.51
CA ARG A 62 2.77 -16.25 2.44
C ARG A 62 1.37 -16.74 2.80
N GLN A 63 1.16 -17.06 4.06
CA GLN A 63 -0.12 -17.52 4.57
C GLN A 63 -1.19 -16.43 4.47
N ASP A 64 -0.87 -15.21 4.90
CA ASP A 64 -1.80 -14.08 4.82
C ASP A 64 -2.12 -13.72 3.38
N ASN A 65 -1.11 -13.71 2.52
CA ASN A 65 -1.31 -13.46 1.10
C ASN A 65 -2.20 -14.53 0.47
N SER A 66 -1.99 -15.80 0.78
CA SER A 66 -2.81 -16.89 0.27
C SER A 66 -4.26 -16.79 0.73
N ARG A 67 -4.49 -16.38 1.96
CA ARG A 67 -5.84 -16.14 2.50
C ARG A 67 -6.53 -15.01 1.79
N LEU A 68 -5.82 -13.91 1.52
CA LEU A 68 -6.36 -12.78 0.76
C LEU A 68 -6.73 -13.18 -0.67
N GLU A 69 -5.88 -13.96 -1.32
CA GLU A 69 -6.17 -14.50 -2.65
C GLU A 69 -7.42 -15.40 -2.64
N ALA A 70 -7.58 -16.20 -1.60
CA ALA A 70 -8.75 -17.04 -1.43
C ALA A 70 -10.04 -16.20 -1.30
N PHE A 71 -10.00 -15.12 -0.53
CA PHE A 71 -11.14 -14.21 -0.39
C PHE A 71 -11.51 -13.54 -1.71
N VAL A 72 -10.52 -13.19 -2.52
CA VAL A 72 -10.76 -12.64 -3.86
C VAL A 72 -11.45 -13.68 -4.74
N ARG A 73 -10.98 -14.93 -4.73
CA ARG A 73 -11.60 -16.01 -5.48
C ARG A 73 -13.03 -16.30 -5.05
N GLU A 74 -13.33 -16.14 -3.78
CA GLU A 74 -14.67 -16.33 -3.21
C GLU A 74 -15.60 -15.14 -3.48
N GLY A 75 -15.11 -14.09 -4.10
CA GLY A 75 -15.90 -12.91 -4.47
C GLY A 75 -16.06 -11.87 -3.36
N ASN A 76 -15.33 -11.98 -2.28
CA ASN A 76 -15.40 -11.03 -1.18
C ASN A 76 -14.71 -9.70 -1.49
N SER A 77 -13.82 -9.69 -2.45
CA SER A 77 -13.11 -8.50 -2.92
C SER A 77 -12.75 -8.65 -4.38
N VAL A 78 -12.56 -7.52 -5.07
CA VAL A 78 -12.23 -7.50 -6.50
C VAL A 78 -10.78 -7.93 -6.74
N SER A 79 -9.87 -7.57 -5.82
CA SER A 79 -8.44 -7.87 -5.91
C SER A 79 -7.84 -7.91 -4.51
N VAL A 80 -6.62 -8.44 -4.40
CA VAL A 80 -5.86 -8.40 -3.15
C VAL A 80 -5.64 -6.97 -2.69
N ASP A 81 -5.30 -6.07 -3.60
CA ASP A 81 -5.15 -4.64 -3.30
C ASP A 81 -6.42 -4.04 -2.70
N ASP A 82 -7.55 -4.38 -3.27
CA ASP A 82 -8.86 -3.93 -2.78
C ASP A 82 -9.15 -4.47 -1.38
N ALA A 83 -8.86 -5.74 -1.14
CA ALA A 83 -9.02 -6.37 0.17
C ALA A 83 -8.14 -5.68 1.22
N VAL A 84 -6.90 -5.37 0.88
CA VAL A 84 -5.97 -4.67 1.78
C VAL A 84 -6.46 -3.25 2.06
N ARG A 85 -6.90 -2.51 1.05
CA ARG A 85 -7.44 -1.17 1.23
C ARG A 85 -8.66 -1.16 2.13
N SER A 86 -9.55 -2.12 1.96
CA SER A 86 -10.74 -2.26 2.80
C SER A 86 -10.36 -2.55 4.26
N ALA A 87 -9.41 -3.44 4.47
CA ALA A 87 -8.91 -3.76 5.80
C ALA A 87 -8.27 -2.54 6.48
N VAL A 88 -7.49 -1.76 5.72
CA VAL A 88 -6.87 -0.53 6.24
C VAL A 88 -7.93 0.49 6.63
N ARG A 89 -8.95 0.69 5.81
CA ARG A 89 -10.06 1.61 6.12
C ARG A 89 -10.80 1.19 7.38
N GLU A 90 -11.08 -0.09 7.54
CA GLU A 90 -11.72 -0.62 8.74
C GLU A 90 -10.85 -0.42 9.98
N TYR A 91 -9.56 -0.71 9.86
CA TYR A 91 -8.62 -0.50 10.95
C TYR A 91 -8.59 0.96 11.39
N ILE A 92 -8.47 1.89 10.43
CA ILE A 92 -8.46 3.32 10.72
C ILE A 92 -9.77 3.75 11.38
N ARG A 93 -10.91 3.32 10.85
CA ARG A 93 -12.23 3.64 11.40
C ARG A 93 -12.33 3.18 12.86
N GLY A 94 -11.96 1.93 13.12
CA GLY A 94 -11.99 1.38 14.48
C GLY A 94 -11.09 2.15 15.43
N ARG A 95 -9.89 2.53 14.99
CA ARG A 95 -8.97 3.31 15.82
C ARG A 95 -9.51 4.72 16.09
N LEU A 96 -10.11 5.35 15.11
CA LEU A 96 -10.70 6.68 15.28
C LEU A 96 -11.89 6.64 16.25
N GLU A 97 -12.72 5.62 16.17
CA GLU A 97 -13.82 5.40 17.12
C GLU A 97 -13.30 5.21 18.55
N GLN A 98 -12.26 4.41 18.73
CA GLN A 98 -11.62 4.21 20.03
C GLN A 98 -11.04 5.50 20.58
N VAL A 99 -10.34 6.28 19.76
CA VAL A 99 -9.78 7.57 20.16
C VAL A 99 -10.90 8.56 20.52
N GLY A 100 -11.97 8.60 19.73
CA GLY A 100 -13.14 9.41 20.01
C GLY A 100 -13.81 9.03 21.33
N ALA A 101 -14.00 7.75 21.59
CA ALA A 101 -14.56 7.23 22.84
C ALA A 101 -13.64 7.57 24.02
N ALA A 102 -12.34 7.38 23.88
CA ALA A 102 -11.37 7.70 24.93
C ALA A 102 -11.37 9.22 25.26
N ARG A 103 -11.46 10.06 24.25
CA ARG A 103 -11.55 11.53 24.45
C ARG A 103 -12.84 11.90 25.14
N SER A 104 -13.97 11.32 24.76
CA SER A 104 -15.25 11.55 25.41
C SER A 104 -15.21 11.16 26.87
N HIS A 105 -14.71 9.99 27.21
CA HIS A 105 -14.54 9.56 28.60
C HIS A 105 -13.61 10.49 29.38
N ARG A 106 -12.52 10.92 28.80
CA ARG A 106 -11.60 11.85 29.46
C ARG A 106 -12.27 13.18 29.76
N ARG A 107 -13.07 13.73 28.81
CA ARG A 107 -13.80 14.97 29.02
C ARG A 107 -14.84 14.86 30.12
N GLU A 108 -15.58 13.78 30.15
CA GLU A 108 -16.54 13.49 31.22
C GLU A 108 -15.85 13.35 32.58
N GLY A 109 -14.72 12.65 32.64
CA GLY A 109 -13.94 12.53 33.85
C GLY A 109 -13.39 13.86 34.35
N GLU A 110 -12.90 14.72 33.47
CA GLU A 110 -12.42 16.06 33.81
C GLU A 110 -13.56 16.94 34.32
N ALA A 111 -14.71 16.90 33.68
CA ALA A 111 -15.88 17.67 34.11
C ALA A 111 -16.34 17.24 35.50
N LEU A 112 -16.43 15.93 35.75
CA LEU A 112 -16.78 15.40 37.08
C LEU A 112 -15.76 15.75 38.14
N ALA A 113 -14.47 15.69 37.83
CA ALA A 113 -13.40 16.07 38.75
C ALA A 113 -13.47 17.55 39.10
N THR A 114 -13.79 18.42 38.15
CA THR A 114 -13.93 19.86 38.36
C THR A 114 -15.14 20.17 39.25
N GLU A 115 -16.27 19.51 39.03
CA GLU A 115 -17.48 19.66 39.84
C GLU A 115 -17.28 19.11 41.25
N GLY A 116 -16.49 18.06 41.38
CA GLY A 116 -16.20 17.43 42.66
C GLY A 116 -15.13 18.14 43.49
N SER A 117 -14.47 19.16 42.95
CA SER A 117 -13.45 19.92 43.70
C SER A 117 -14.11 20.90 44.67
N PRO A 118 -13.87 20.79 46.00
CA PRO A 118 -14.39 21.78 46.93
C PRO A 118 -13.69 23.12 46.68
N PRO A 119 -14.40 24.22 46.79
CA PRO A 119 -13.75 25.52 46.68
C PRO A 119 -12.73 25.73 47.77
N PRO A 120 -11.65 26.38 47.51
CA PRO A 120 -10.58 26.63 48.53
C PRO A 120 -11.07 27.48 49.69
#